data_1a9b82cd1d4185fca093fa73b4f6960e
#
_entry.id   1a9b82cd1d4185fca093fa73b4f6960e
#
_cell.length_a   1.000
_cell.length_b   1.000
_cell.length_c   1.000
_cell.angle_alpha   90.00
_cell.angle_beta   90.00
_cell.angle_gamma   90.00
#
_symmetry.space_group_name_H-M   'P 1'
#
loop_
_entity.id
_entity.type
_entity.pdbx_description
1 polymer ?
#
loop_
_entity_poly.entity_id
_entity_poly.type
_entity_poly.pdbx_seq_one_letter_code
_entity_poly.pdbx_strand_id
1 'polypeptide(L)'
;MLNTCTTFGLIAMKNTFTLDHADVKAIAVAAEAEALRHNWAVTIAIVDEGGHLLGLQRLDGAAPSTAYMAPAKAHTAAMGRRDSKVFEDMINGGRMSFLSAPVLQGMLEGGVAIMKDGQCLGAVGVSGVKSTEDAQIARAGIAAIGL
;
A
#
# COMPACT_ATOMS: atom_id res chain seq x y z
N MET A 1 56.00 14.72 14.91
CA MET A 1 55.15 14.19 13.81
C MET A 1 53.92 13.57 14.43
N LEU A 2 52.79 14.26 14.39
CA LEU A 2 51.52 13.77 14.90
C LEU A 2 50.79 13.04 13.75
N ASN A 3 50.75 11.72 13.82
CA ASN A 3 49.90 10.91 12.93
C ASN A 3 48.42 11.13 13.31
N THR A 4 47.73 11.97 12.59
CA THR A 4 46.28 12.01 12.62
C THR A 4 45.73 10.81 11.86
N CYS A 5 45.49 9.73 12.56
CA CYS A 5 44.73 8.60 12.04
C CYS A 5 43.28 9.09 11.89
N THR A 6 42.93 9.47 10.67
CA THR A 6 41.54 9.78 10.31
C THR A 6 40.77 8.46 10.33
N THR A 7 40.04 8.22 11.38
CA THR A 7 39.09 7.09 11.46
C THR A 7 37.98 7.37 10.46
N PHE A 8 38.06 6.78 9.29
CA PHE A 8 36.90 6.69 8.39
C PHE A 8 35.85 5.87 9.15
N GLY A 9 34.80 6.54 9.61
CA GLY A 9 33.65 5.85 10.19
C GLY A 9 33.14 4.81 9.22
N LEU A 10 33.00 3.57 9.67
CA LEU A 10 32.37 2.51 8.89
C LEU A 10 31.01 3.00 8.43
N ILE A 11 30.83 3.15 7.11
CA ILE A 11 29.54 3.45 6.52
C ILE A 11 28.73 2.16 6.65
N ALA A 12 27.84 2.12 7.64
CA ALA A 12 26.94 1.00 7.84
C ALA A 12 25.80 1.10 6.82
N MET A 13 25.60 0.05 6.02
CA MET A 13 24.40 -0.08 5.19
C MET A 13 23.17 -0.24 6.08
N LYS A 14 22.05 0.36 5.66
CA LYS A 14 20.79 0.27 6.37
C LYS A 14 20.11 -1.06 6.04
N ASN A 15 19.68 -1.81 7.05
CA ASN A 15 18.82 -2.96 6.87
C ASN A 15 17.39 -2.49 6.62
N THR A 16 16.73 -3.09 5.63
CA THR A 16 15.33 -2.84 5.30
C THR A 16 14.54 -4.14 5.28
N PHE A 17 13.28 -4.06 5.74
CA PHE A 17 12.33 -5.15 5.56
C PHE A 17 11.71 -5.09 4.17
N THR A 18 11.47 -6.24 3.57
CA THR A 18 10.76 -6.36 2.30
C THR A 18 9.70 -7.44 2.41
N LEU A 19 8.61 -7.30 1.65
CA LEU A 19 7.60 -8.37 1.53
C LEU A 19 8.17 -9.48 0.65
N ASP A 20 8.09 -10.71 1.13
CA ASP A 20 8.38 -11.89 0.32
C ASP A 20 7.09 -12.46 -0.31
N HIS A 21 7.24 -13.50 -1.14
CA HIS A 21 6.09 -14.12 -1.81
C HIS A 21 5.09 -14.74 -0.82
N ALA A 22 5.56 -15.26 0.32
CA ALA A 22 4.70 -15.84 1.34
C ALA A 22 3.85 -14.76 2.04
N ASP A 23 4.43 -13.59 2.31
CA ASP A 23 3.70 -12.43 2.84
C ASP A 23 2.61 -11.98 1.89
N VAL A 24 2.96 -11.81 0.61
CA VAL A 24 2.00 -11.40 -0.43
C VAL A 24 0.84 -12.37 -0.53
N LYS A 25 1.12 -13.67 -0.50
CA LYS A 25 0.09 -14.70 -0.54
C LYS A 25 -0.80 -14.69 0.69
N ALA A 26 -0.23 -14.53 1.88
CA ALA A 26 -0.99 -14.45 3.13
C ALA A 26 -1.93 -13.22 3.14
N ILE A 27 -1.44 -12.06 2.71
CA ILE A 27 -2.23 -10.84 2.57
C ILE A 27 -3.38 -11.06 1.58
N ALA A 28 -3.11 -11.61 0.41
CA ALA A 28 -4.11 -11.85 -0.63
C ALA A 28 -5.24 -12.77 -0.13
N VAL A 29 -4.89 -13.88 0.50
CA VAL A 29 -5.86 -14.86 1.03
C VAL A 29 -6.73 -14.23 2.12
N ALA A 30 -6.16 -13.48 3.05
CA ALA A 30 -6.92 -12.86 4.14
C ALA A 30 -7.81 -11.71 3.64
N ALA A 31 -7.34 -10.90 2.71
CA ALA A 31 -8.14 -9.84 2.10
C ALA A 31 -9.32 -10.43 1.30
N GLU A 32 -9.08 -11.48 0.52
CA GLU A 32 -10.14 -12.20 -0.19
C GLU A 32 -11.18 -12.78 0.78
N ALA A 33 -10.76 -13.43 1.86
CA ALA A 33 -11.65 -13.99 2.86
C ALA A 33 -12.54 -12.91 3.48
N GLU A 34 -11.99 -11.73 3.80
CA GLU A 34 -12.77 -10.60 4.31
C GLU A 34 -13.81 -10.12 3.30
N ALA A 35 -13.43 -9.97 2.02
CA ALA A 35 -14.33 -9.56 0.96
C ALA A 35 -15.47 -10.58 0.75
N LEU A 36 -15.15 -11.87 0.70
CA LEU A 36 -16.12 -12.95 0.50
C LEU A 36 -17.10 -13.07 1.69
N ARG A 37 -16.62 -12.86 2.92
CA ARG A 37 -17.47 -12.89 4.12
C ARG A 37 -18.60 -11.86 4.08
N HIS A 38 -18.38 -10.75 3.37
CA HIS A 38 -19.35 -9.68 3.20
C HIS A 38 -20.05 -9.69 1.83
N ASN A 39 -19.75 -10.65 0.96
CA ASN A 39 -20.22 -10.69 -0.44
C ASN A 39 -19.81 -9.43 -1.23
N TRP A 40 -18.61 -8.93 -1.00
CA TRP A 40 -18.07 -7.76 -1.68
C TRP A 40 -17.22 -8.17 -2.90
N ALA A 41 -17.63 -7.70 -4.07
CA ALA A 41 -16.93 -7.93 -5.32
C ALA A 41 -15.89 -6.83 -5.55
N VAL A 42 -14.63 -7.13 -5.30
CA VAL A 42 -13.53 -6.18 -5.32
C VAL A 42 -12.31 -6.67 -6.10
N THR A 43 -11.43 -5.76 -6.45
CA THR A 43 -10.05 -6.05 -6.83
C THR A 43 -9.12 -5.69 -5.66
N ILE A 44 -8.20 -6.60 -5.38
CA ILE A 44 -7.16 -6.46 -4.35
C ILE A 44 -5.82 -6.40 -5.07
N ALA A 45 -5.01 -5.39 -4.78
CA ALA A 45 -3.66 -5.23 -5.31
C ALA A 45 -2.66 -5.07 -4.18
N ILE A 46 -1.50 -5.70 -4.29
CA ILE A 46 -0.41 -5.63 -3.33
C ILE A 46 0.82 -5.14 -4.07
N VAL A 47 1.48 -4.12 -3.53
CA VAL A 47 2.67 -3.52 -4.11
C VAL A 47 3.82 -3.49 -3.10
N ASP A 48 5.06 -3.41 -3.61
CA ASP A 48 6.25 -3.21 -2.79
C ASP A 48 6.41 -1.74 -2.32
N GLU A 49 7.50 -1.42 -1.63
CA GLU A 49 7.82 -0.09 -1.12
C GLU A 49 8.03 0.97 -2.22
N GLY A 50 8.31 0.55 -3.45
CA GLY A 50 8.41 1.39 -4.65
C GLY A 50 7.12 1.49 -5.44
N GLY A 51 6.03 0.89 -4.93
CA GLY A 51 4.73 0.90 -5.60
C GLY A 51 4.61 -0.07 -6.77
N HIS A 52 5.58 -1.00 -6.94
CA HIS A 52 5.56 -2.00 -8.00
C HIS A 52 4.64 -3.17 -7.62
N LEU A 53 3.88 -3.66 -8.59
CA LEU A 53 2.90 -4.72 -8.37
C LEU A 53 3.58 -6.05 -8.00
N LEU A 54 3.18 -6.62 -6.85
CA LEU A 54 3.57 -7.95 -6.39
C LEU A 54 2.46 -8.98 -6.60
N GLY A 55 1.21 -8.56 -6.50
CA GLY A 55 0.05 -9.42 -6.69
C GLY A 55 -1.21 -8.63 -6.96
N LEU A 56 -2.09 -9.19 -7.81
CA LEU A 56 -3.40 -8.63 -8.08
C LEU A 56 -4.41 -9.76 -8.22
N GLN A 57 -5.55 -9.58 -7.58
CA GLN A 57 -6.67 -10.52 -7.66
C GLN A 57 -7.97 -9.73 -7.84
N ARG A 58 -8.65 -9.94 -8.96
CA ARG A 58 -9.98 -9.40 -9.19
C ARG A 58 -11.00 -10.50 -8.94
N LEU A 59 -11.87 -10.30 -7.96
CA LEU A 59 -12.93 -11.24 -7.63
C LEU A 59 -14.05 -11.18 -8.66
N ASP A 60 -14.81 -12.28 -8.77
CA ASP A 60 -15.96 -12.36 -9.65
C ASP A 60 -16.98 -11.27 -9.32
N GLY A 61 -17.49 -10.63 -10.35
CA GLY A 61 -18.44 -9.54 -10.21
C GLY A 61 -17.83 -8.15 -9.97
N ALA A 62 -16.52 -8.03 -9.72
CA ALA A 62 -15.87 -6.74 -9.61
C ALA A 62 -15.82 -6.02 -10.98
N ALA A 63 -16.16 -4.73 -10.99
CA ALA A 63 -16.15 -3.94 -12.21
C ALA A 63 -14.74 -3.88 -12.83
N PRO A 64 -14.58 -3.90 -14.17
CA PRO A 64 -13.27 -3.86 -14.81
C PRO A 64 -12.39 -2.67 -14.39
N SER A 65 -12.99 -1.51 -14.11
CA SER A 65 -12.28 -0.31 -13.64
C SER A 65 -11.51 -0.52 -12.33
N THR A 66 -11.98 -1.45 -11.48
CA THR A 66 -11.34 -1.74 -10.19
C THR A 66 -9.93 -2.32 -10.36
N ALA A 67 -9.67 -3.01 -11.48
CA ALA A 67 -8.36 -3.54 -11.82
C ALA A 67 -7.30 -2.44 -12.07
N TYR A 68 -7.73 -1.23 -12.37
CA TYR A 68 -6.87 -0.05 -12.48
C TYR A 68 -6.85 0.76 -11.18
N MET A 69 -7.99 0.88 -10.51
CA MET A 69 -8.12 1.68 -9.29
C MET A 69 -7.41 1.05 -8.08
N ALA A 70 -7.50 -0.25 -7.89
CA ALA A 70 -6.87 -0.91 -6.75
C ALA A 70 -5.33 -0.77 -6.78
N PRO A 71 -4.63 -1.04 -7.90
CA PRO A 71 -3.19 -0.79 -8.00
C PRO A 71 -2.83 0.70 -7.82
N ALA A 72 -3.63 1.62 -8.35
CA ALA A 72 -3.37 3.06 -8.20
C ALA A 72 -3.46 3.51 -6.74
N LYS A 73 -4.46 3.03 -5.98
CA LYS A 73 -4.58 3.28 -4.54
C LYS A 73 -3.40 2.69 -3.76
N ALA A 74 -3.00 1.44 -4.06
CA ALA A 74 -1.85 0.81 -3.45
C ALA A 74 -0.55 1.59 -3.73
N HIS A 75 -0.33 1.94 -5.00
CA HIS A 75 0.83 2.73 -5.42
C HIS A 75 0.91 4.07 -4.67
N THR A 76 -0.20 4.80 -4.59
CA THR A 76 -0.28 6.07 -3.87
C THR A 76 0.06 5.90 -2.39
N ALA A 77 -0.46 4.85 -1.74
CA ALA A 77 -0.17 4.60 -0.33
C ALA A 77 1.30 4.24 -0.09
N ALA A 78 1.90 3.38 -0.93
CA ALA A 78 3.31 3.01 -0.83
C ALA A 78 4.25 4.20 -1.07
N MET A 79 4.04 4.94 -2.15
CA MET A 79 4.87 6.10 -2.51
C MET A 79 4.76 7.22 -1.49
N GLY A 80 3.56 7.43 -0.93
CA GLY A 80 3.33 8.40 0.12
C GLY A 80 3.71 7.93 1.53
N ARG A 81 3.97 6.63 1.71
CA ARG A 81 4.23 5.96 3.00
C ARG A 81 3.14 6.22 4.03
N ARG A 82 1.90 6.27 3.56
CA ARG A 82 0.68 6.52 4.36
C ARG A 82 -0.55 6.10 3.58
N ASP A 83 -1.65 5.88 4.27
CA ASP A 83 -2.90 5.51 3.63
C ASP A 83 -3.31 6.55 2.58
N SER A 84 -3.84 6.09 1.45
CA SER A 84 -4.29 6.97 0.35
C SER A 84 -5.41 7.92 0.76
N LYS A 85 -6.17 7.57 1.82
CA LYS A 85 -7.17 8.46 2.46
C LYS A 85 -6.59 9.81 2.87
N VAL A 86 -5.35 9.87 3.33
CA VAL A 86 -4.73 11.13 3.76
C VAL A 86 -4.68 12.12 2.60
N PHE A 87 -4.40 11.67 1.40
CA PHE A 87 -4.37 12.53 0.21
C PHE A 87 -5.79 12.93 -0.23
N GLU A 88 -6.75 12.03 -0.15
CA GLU A 88 -8.16 12.34 -0.39
C GLU A 88 -8.66 13.44 0.56
N ASP A 89 -8.38 13.31 1.86
CA ASP A 89 -8.76 14.30 2.86
C ASP A 89 -8.10 15.66 2.61
N MET A 90 -6.83 15.69 2.18
CA MET A 90 -6.13 16.92 1.82
C MET A 90 -6.79 17.63 0.64
N ILE A 91 -7.17 16.89 -0.39
CA ILE A 91 -7.87 17.43 -1.57
C ILE A 91 -9.25 17.93 -1.17
N ASN A 92 -10.02 17.13 -0.44
CA ASN A 92 -11.35 17.51 0.04
C ASN A 92 -11.31 18.70 1.01
N GLY A 93 -10.20 18.87 1.73
CA GLY A 93 -9.93 20.03 2.59
C GLY A 93 -9.49 21.30 1.85
N GLY A 94 -9.47 21.26 0.51
CA GLY A 94 -9.20 22.45 -0.34
C GLY A 94 -7.80 22.48 -0.97
N ARG A 95 -6.90 21.50 -0.70
CA ARG A 95 -5.58 21.44 -1.34
C ARG A 95 -5.65 20.83 -2.74
N MET A 96 -6.39 21.48 -3.63
CA MET A 96 -6.63 21.01 -5.01
C MET A 96 -5.34 20.85 -5.82
N SER A 97 -4.26 21.56 -5.45
CA SER A 97 -2.95 21.43 -6.10
C SER A 97 -2.36 20.01 -6.02
N PHE A 98 -2.79 19.18 -5.06
CA PHE A 98 -2.39 17.77 -4.99
C PHE A 98 -2.78 16.98 -6.23
N LEU A 99 -3.84 17.38 -6.95
CA LEU A 99 -4.25 16.74 -8.20
C LEU A 99 -3.18 16.81 -9.29
N SER A 100 -2.22 17.71 -9.18
CA SER A 100 -1.07 17.83 -10.08
C SER A 100 0.19 17.11 -9.58
N ALA A 101 0.14 16.43 -8.43
CA ALA A 101 1.29 15.72 -7.89
C ALA A 101 1.72 14.59 -8.85
N PRO A 102 3.02 14.52 -9.21
CA PRO A 102 3.49 13.46 -10.07
C PRO A 102 3.42 12.11 -9.34
N VAL A 103 3.23 11.03 -10.09
CA VAL A 103 3.20 9.63 -9.65
C VAL A 103 2.11 9.25 -8.64
N LEU A 104 1.31 10.17 -8.15
CA LEU A 104 0.18 9.90 -7.25
C LEU A 104 -1.14 10.04 -8.01
N GLN A 105 -1.75 8.93 -8.40
CA GLN A 105 -2.97 8.92 -9.21
C GLN A 105 -4.19 8.37 -8.47
N GLY A 106 -4.00 7.44 -7.54
CA GLY A 106 -5.06 6.83 -6.75
C GLY A 106 -5.26 7.50 -5.39
N MET A 107 -5.44 8.82 -5.34
CA MET A 107 -5.64 9.58 -4.11
C MET A 107 -7.08 9.46 -3.58
N LEU A 108 -7.52 8.21 -3.41
CA LEU A 108 -8.83 7.80 -2.94
C LEU A 108 -8.63 6.78 -1.81
N GLU A 109 -9.47 6.84 -0.79
CA GLU A 109 -9.44 5.87 0.31
C GLU A 109 -9.57 4.42 -0.22
N GLY A 110 -8.83 3.50 0.38
CA GLY A 110 -8.77 2.08 0.02
C GLY A 110 -7.36 1.58 -0.26
N GLY A 111 -6.36 2.46 -0.29
CA GLY A 111 -4.95 2.10 -0.25
C GLY A 111 -4.41 2.22 1.18
N VAL A 112 -3.89 1.14 1.74
CA VAL A 112 -3.37 1.07 3.11
C VAL A 112 -1.89 0.72 3.08
N ALA A 113 -1.05 1.58 3.66
CA ALA A 113 0.39 1.36 3.72
C ALA A 113 0.74 0.25 4.72
N ILE A 114 1.66 -0.62 4.34
CA ILE A 114 2.22 -1.66 5.21
C ILE A 114 3.45 -1.08 5.90
N MET A 115 3.32 -0.79 7.18
CA MET A 115 4.37 -0.14 7.97
C MET A 115 4.92 -1.08 9.03
N LYS A 116 6.24 -1.12 9.20
CA LYS A 116 6.91 -1.84 10.28
C LYS A 116 8.11 -1.03 10.77
N ASP A 117 8.16 -0.74 12.05
CA ASP A 117 9.26 0.00 12.69
C ASP A 117 9.62 1.30 11.94
N GLY A 118 8.61 2.05 11.49
CA GLY A 118 8.78 3.28 10.73
C GLY A 118 9.20 3.11 9.27
N GLN A 119 9.32 1.87 8.78
CA GLN A 119 9.61 1.56 7.38
C GLN A 119 8.33 1.19 6.63
N CYS A 120 8.20 1.66 5.40
CA CYS A 120 7.15 1.22 4.49
C CYS A 120 7.66 0.00 3.72
N LEU A 121 6.94 -1.12 3.84
CA LEU A 121 7.24 -2.37 3.15
C LEU A 121 6.49 -2.48 1.82
N GLY A 122 5.46 -1.69 1.65
CA GLY A 122 4.57 -1.72 0.52
C GLY A 122 3.18 -1.22 0.89
N ALA A 123 2.18 -1.63 0.14
CA ALA A 123 0.79 -1.27 0.41
C ALA A 123 -0.19 -2.29 -0.18
N VAL A 124 -1.39 -2.30 0.37
CA VAL A 124 -2.54 -3.01 -0.20
C VAL A 124 -3.55 -1.98 -0.68
N GLY A 125 -4.00 -2.10 -1.91
CA GLY A 125 -5.05 -1.29 -2.49
C GLY A 125 -6.27 -2.15 -2.83
N VAL A 126 -7.44 -1.68 -2.47
CA VAL A 126 -8.70 -2.36 -2.75
C VAL A 126 -9.66 -1.38 -3.42
N SER A 127 -10.44 -1.89 -4.36
CA SER A 127 -11.47 -1.11 -5.04
C SER A 127 -12.65 -2.00 -5.43
N GLY A 128 -13.86 -1.51 -5.24
CA GLY A 128 -15.08 -2.19 -5.69
C GLY A 128 -16.31 -1.95 -4.83
N VAL A 129 -16.14 -1.50 -3.59
CA VAL A 129 -17.24 -1.19 -2.66
C VAL A 129 -17.08 0.23 -2.12
N LYS A 130 -17.68 0.57 -0.96
CA LYS A 130 -17.44 1.87 -0.34
C LYS A 130 -15.97 1.99 0.06
N SER A 131 -15.41 3.19 -0.02
CA SER A 131 -13.98 3.39 0.26
C SER A 131 -13.56 2.95 1.66
N THR A 132 -14.43 3.10 2.66
CA THR A 132 -14.18 2.59 4.02
C THR A 132 -14.15 1.05 4.08
N GLU A 133 -14.99 0.38 3.28
CA GLU A 133 -15.03 -1.07 3.15
C GLU A 133 -13.82 -1.59 2.37
N ASP A 134 -13.40 -0.88 1.31
CA ASP A 134 -12.16 -1.14 0.59
C ASP A 134 -10.95 -1.14 1.55
N ALA A 135 -10.87 -0.11 2.40
CA ALA A 135 -9.80 0.01 3.39
C ALA A 135 -9.88 -1.09 4.47
N GLN A 136 -11.08 -1.51 4.86
CA GLN A 136 -11.29 -2.62 5.81
C GLN A 136 -10.70 -3.93 5.25
N ILE A 137 -10.97 -4.24 3.99
CA ILE A 137 -10.42 -5.43 3.32
C ILE A 137 -8.89 -5.36 3.29
N ALA A 138 -8.32 -4.20 2.94
CA ALA A 138 -6.87 -4.02 2.91
C ALA A 138 -6.23 -4.27 4.27
N ARG A 139 -6.82 -3.74 5.35
CA ARG A 139 -6.34 -3.94 6.73
C ARG A 139 -6.45 -5.39 7.18
N ALA A 140 -7.53 -6.08 6.82
CA ALA A 140 -7.69 -7.50 7.11
C ALA A 140 -6.57 -8.34 6.46
N GLY A 141 -6.19 -7.99 5.23
CA GLY A 141 -5.05 -8.62 4.55
C GLY A 141 -3.74 -8.38 5.30
N ILE A 142 -3.44 -7.14 5.65
CA ILE A 142 -2.19 -6.75 6.34
C ILE A 142 -2.08 -7.43 7.71
N ALA A 143 -3.18 -7.56 8.44
CA ALA A 143 -3.19 -8.23 9.74
C ALA A 143 -2.73 -9.70 9.69
N ALA A 144 -2.85 -10.36 8.53
CA ALA A 144 -2.42 -11.76 8.35
C ALA A 144 -0.90 -11.95 8.45
N ILE A 145 -0.11 -10.89 8.29
CA ILE A 145 1.35 -10.93 8.46
C ILE A 145 1.81 -10.30 9.79
N GLY A 146 0.89 -10.07 10.72
CA GLY A 146 1.19 -9.59 12.08
C GLY A 146 1.44 -8.07 12.18
N LEU A 147 0.93 -7.30 11.24
CA LEU A 147 1.09 -5.83 11.17
C LEU A 147 -0.26 -5.10 11.24
#